data_13a3b5ad733828afc0a4b68abb9416a2
#
_entry.id   13a3b5ad733828afc0a4b68abb9416a2
#
_cell.length_a   1.000
_cell.length_b   1.000
_cell.length_c   1.000
_cell.angle_alpha   90.00
_cell.angle_beta   90.00
_cell.angle_gamma   90.00
#
_symmetry.space_group_name_H-M   'P 1'
#
loop_
_entity.id
_entity.type
_entity.pdbx_description
1 polymer ?
#
loop_
_entity_poly.entity_id
_entity_poly.type
_entity_poly.pdbx_seq_one_letter_code
_entity_poly.pdbx_strand_id
1 'polypeptide(L)'
;MGRDAQVYIEDVSPGDEIPALVKNCSPRQLVMWAAASGDFYEIHYDVEHARSIGLPGLVVHGALKNAFLGQLLHDWVAPAGRIVRYGCSYRGMDYPGQDLTCRGTVSRVIDRDGERMAELEIWVEQPTGEITTPGTALVALPSRSDQARVDRARADREVPA
;
A
#
# COMPACT_ATOMS: atom_id res chain seq x y z
N MET A 1 -14.33 -6.57 5.64
CA MET A 1 -13.83 -7.94 5.51
C MET A 1 -12.76 -8.12 6.57
N GLY A 2 -12.91 -9.06 7.49
CA GLY A 2 -12.09 -9.14 8.72
C GLY A 2 -10.61 -9.43 8.42
N ARG A 3 -9.74 -8.79 9.20
CA ARG A 3 -8.26 -8.89 9.15
C ARG A 3 -7.72 -10.20 9.78
N ASP A 4 -8.41 -11.33 9.63
CA ASP A 4 -8.20 -12.48 10.51
C ASP A 4 -7.42 -13.66 9.91
N ALA A 5 -6.96 -13.57 8.67
CA ALA A 5 -6.16 -14.64 8.07
C ALA A 5 -4.78 -14.11 7.64
N GLN A 6 -3.74 -14.56 8.33
CA GLN A 6 -2.36 -14.36 7.93
C GLN A 6 -2.12 -14.97 6.54
N VAL A 7 -1.51 -14.20 5.64
CA VAL A 7 -1.03 -14.71 4.35
C VAL A 7 0.35 -15.34 4.55
N TYR A 8 0.51 -16.57 4.08
CA TYR A 8 1.79 -17.29 4.11
C TYR A 8 2.41 -17.33 2.72
N ILE A 9 3.72 -17.35 2.66
CA ILE A 9 4.45 -17.35 1.39
C ILE A 9 4.15 -18.58 0.51
N GLU A 10 3.73 -19.69 1.13
CA GLU A 10 3.34 -20.90 0.45
C GLU A 10 2.02 -20.76 -0.33
N ASP A 11 1.18 -19.81 0.03
CA ASP A 11 -0.13 -19.57 -0.59
C ASP A 11 -0.06 -18.52 -1.73
N VAL A 12 1.12 -18.00 -2.02
CA VAL A 12 1.30 -16.89 -2.96
C VAL A 12 1.99 -17.36 -4.23
N SER A 13 1.40 -17.02 -5.37
CA SER A 13 1.90 -17.36 -6.71
C SER A 13 1.98 -16.14 -7.62
N PRO A 14 2.87 -16.13 -8.61
CA PRO A 14 2.86 -15.10 -9.64
C PRO A 14 1.51 -15.03 -10.35
N GLY A 15 0.99 -13.82 -10.52
CA GLY A 15 -0.34 -13.54 -11.08
C GLY A 15 -1.44 -13.36 -10.04
N ASP A 16 -1.20 -13.66 -8.76
CA ASP A 16 -2.18 -13.43 -7.71
C ASP A 16 -2.41 -11.93 -7.50
N GLU A 17 -3.68 -11.53 -7.47
CA GLU A 17 -4.08 -10.18 -7.10
C GLU A 17 -4.26 -10.07 -5.60
N ILE A 18 -3.72 -9.00 -4.99
CA ILE A 18 -3.96 -8.70 -3.59
C ILE A 18 -5.28 -7.92 -3.42
N PRO A 19 -5.95 -8.02 -2.25
CA PRO A 19 -7.21 -7.31 -2.02
C PRO A 19 -7.08 -5.81 -2.27
N ALA A 20 -7.90 -5.26 -3.14
CA ALA A 20 -7.86 -3.85 -3.50
C ALA A 20 -8.27 -2.95 -2.32
N LEU A 21 -7.68 -1.75 -2.26
CA LEU A 21 -7.98 -0.72 -1.26
C LEU A 21 -8.53 0.51 -1.96
N VAL A 22 -9.81 0.85 -1.70
CA VAL A 22 -10.43 2.06 -2.25
C VAL A 22 -10.27 3.22 -1.29
N LYS A 23 -9.86 4.37 -1.82
CA LYS A 23 -9.67 5.64 -1.10
C LYS A 23 -10.41 6.77 -1.79
N ASN A 24 -11.18 7.54 -1.00
CA ASN A 24 -11.81 8.77 -1.43
C ASN A 24 -11.30 9.93 -0.58
N CYS A 25 -10.48 10.79 -1.16
CA CYS A 25 -9.90 11.92 -0.45
C CYS A 25 -10.86 13.10 -0.41
N SER A 26 -11.13 13.64 0.77
CA SER A 26 -11.80 14.93 0.91
C SER A 26 -10.81 16.09 0.90
N PRO A 27 -11.22 17.32 0.54
CA PRO A 27 -10.38 18.51 0.69
C PRO A 27 -9.82 18.68 2.11
N ARG A 28 -10.61 18.34 3.13
CA ARG A 28 -10.15 18.35 4.53
C ARG A 28 -8.98 17.42 4.75
N GLN A 29 -9.01 16.21 4.17
CA GLN A 29 -7.90 15.25 4.29
C GLN A 29 -6.62 15.77 3.63
N LEU A 30 -6.73 16.51 2.50
CA LEU A 30 -5.58 17.12 1.85
C LEU A 30 -4.92 18.17 2.76
N VAL A 31 -5.72 19.03 3.43
CA VAL A 31 -5.19 20.00 4.41
C VAL A 31 -4.53 19.31 5.59
N MET A 32 -5.13 18.25 6.12
CA MET A 32 -4.55 17.46 7.21
C MET A 32 -3.23 16.79 6.78
N TRP A 33 -3.15 16.31 5.55
CA TRP A 33 -1.93 15.73 5.01
C TRP A 33 -0.85 16.80 4.81
N ALA A 34 -1.20 17.96 4.26
CA ALA A 34 -0.28 19.08 4.12
C ALA A 34 0.36 19.46 5.46
N ALA A 35 -0.45 19.54 6.52
CA ALA A 35 0.03 19.83 7.87
C ALA A 35 0.96 18.75 8.44
N ALA A 36 0.66 17.46 8.17
CA ALA A 36 1.45 16.35 8.68
C ALA A 36 2.75 16.13 7.91
N SER A 37 2.76 16.39 6.59
CA SER A 37 3.90 16.15 5.70
C SER A 37 4.78 17.37 5.49
N GLY A 38 4.27 18.58 5.79
CA GLY A 38 4.92 19.86 5.46
C GLY A 38 4.78 20.27 4.00
N ASP A 39 4.01 19.54 3.20
CA ASP A 39 3.76 19.83 1.78
C ASP A 39 2.57 20.77 1.64
N PHE A 40 2.84 22.06 1.74
CA PHE A 40 1.87 23.14 1.61
C PHE A 40 1.86 23.79 0.22
N TYR A 41 2.12 23.01 -0.84
CA TYR A 41 1.92 23.53 -2.18
C TYR A 41 0.43 23.83 -2.42
N GLU A 42 0.12 25.04 -2.85
CA GLU A 42 -1.23 25.61 -2.88
C GLU A 42 -2.23 24.80 -3.71
N ILE A 43 -1.78 24.05 -4.71
CA ILE A 43 -2.67 23.20 -5.54
C ILE A 43 -3.45 22.16 -4.74
N HIS A 44 -3.03 21.86 -3.52
CA HIS A 44 -3.63 20.86 -2.67
C HIS A 44 -4.75 21.39 -1.77
N TYR A 45 -4.81 22.71 -1.53
CA TYR A 45 -5.77 23.29 -0.60
C TYR A 45 -6.39 24.63 -1.05
N ASP A 46 -5.80 25.32 -2.04
CA ASP A 46 -6.33 26.55 -2.62
C ASP A 46 -6.88 26.29 -4.03
N VAL A 47 -8.22 26.26 -4.12
CA VAL A 47 -8.88 25.95 -5.40
C VAL A 47 -8.74 27.10 -6.41
N GLU A 48 -8.62 28.36 -5.94
CA GLU A 48 -8.47 29.51 -6.83
C GLU A 48 -7.06 29.53 -7.42
N HIS A 49 -6.05 29.25 -6.59
CA HIS A 49 -4.69 29.07 -7.08
C HIS A 49 -4.61 27.91 -8.07
N ALA A 50 -5.14 26.73 -7.76
CA ALA A 50 -5.12 25.59 -8.66
C ALA A 50 -5.73 25.94 -10.03
N ARG A 51 -6.87 26.61 -10.05
CA ARG A 51 -7.53 27.05 -11.30
C ARG A 51 -6.75 28.11 -12.05
N SER A 52 -6.11 29.03 -11.35
CA SER A 52 -5.31 30.11 -11.97
C SER A 52 -4.13 29.58 -12.79
N ILE A 53 -3.63 28.39 -12.45
CA ILE A 53 -2.54 27.72 -13.18
C ILE A 53 -3.04 26.60 -14.14
N GLY A 54 -4.35 26.55 -14.42
CA GLY A 54 -4.95 25.69 -15.44
C GLY A 54 -5.40 24.32 -14.93
N LEU A 55 -5.41 24.06 -13.63
CA LEU A 55 -5.96 22.81 -13.07
C LEU A 55 -7.48 22.93 -12.89
N PRO A 56 -8.24 21.84 -13.01
CA PRO A 56 -9.70 21.87 -12.83
C PRO A 56 -10.12 22.08 -11.37
N GLY A 57 -9.22 21.82 -10.42
CA GLY A 57 -9.47 21.94 -8.98
C GLY A 57 -8.28 21.47 -8.15
N LEU A 58 -8.53 21.20 -6.87
CA LEU A 58 -7.50 20.69 -5.96
C LEU A 58 -6.96 19.33 -6.44
N VAL A 59 -5.69 19.08 -6.20
CA VAL A 59 -5.00 17.84 -6.58
C VAL A 59 -4.65 17.04 -5.33
N VAL A 60 -4.81 15.73 -5.38
CA VAL A 60 -4.36 14.82 -4.33
C VAL A 60 -2.85 14.76 -4.30
N HIS A 61 -2.22 14.93 -3.13
CA HIS A 61 -0.77 14.85 -2.96
C HIS A 61 -0.23 13.51 -3.48
N GLY A 62 0.83 13.56 -4.26
CA GLY A 62 1.51 12.34 -4.71
C GLY A 62 1.98 11.47 -3.54
N ALA A 63 2.54 12.10 -2.50
CA ALA A 63 2.99 11.40 -1.28
C ALA A 63 1.83 10.76 -0.51
N LEU A 64 0.61 11.32 -0.55
CA LEU A 64 -0.58 10.69 0.04
C LEU A 64 -0.98 9.42 -0.73
N LYS A 65 -0.88 9.43 -2.06
CA LYS A 65 -1.10 8.23 -2.88
C LYS A 65 -0.08 7.15 -2.58
N ASN A 66 1.20 7.52 -2.40
CA ASN A 66 2.23 6.59 -1.95
C ASN A 66 1.90 5.99 -0.58
N ALA A 67 1.38 6.78 0.36
CA ALA A 67 0.93 6.27 1.66
C ALA A 67 -0.25 5.30 1.54
N PHE A 68 -1.16 5.48 0.58
CA PHE A 68 -2.24 4.51 0.31
C PHE A 68 -1.69 3.17 -0.21
N LEU A 69 -0.67 3.20 -1.08
CA LEU A 69 0.02 1.98 -1.51
C LEU A 69 0.73 1.30 -0.35
N GLY A 70 1.35 2.07 0.55
CA GLY A 70 1.91 1.54 1.79
C GLY A 70 0.86 0.88 2.68
N GLN A 71 -0.33 1.48 2.80
CA GLN A 71 -1.44 0.88 3.53
C GLN A 71 -1.95 -0.41 2.86
N LEU A 72 -2.13 -0.42 1.54
CA LEU A 72 -2.49 -1.62 0.78
C LEU A 72 -1.58 -2.80 1.12
N LEU A 73 -0.27 -2.57 1.05
CA LEU A 73 0.74 -3.57 1.35
C LEU A 73 0.71 -4.00 2.82
N HIS A 74 0.62 -3.03 3.74
CA HIS A 74 0.56 -3.31 5.17
C HIS A 74 -0.66 -4.18 5.52
N ASP A 75 -1.83 -3.81 5.01
CA ASP A 75 -3.07 -4.54 5.28
C ASP A 75 -3.04 -5.98 4.72
N TRP A 76 -2.26 -6.21 3.67
CA TRP A 76 -2.09 -7.54 3.09
C TRP A 76 -1.08 -8.41 3.85
N VAL A 77 0.07 -7.84 4.27
CA VAL A 77 1.14 -8.63 4.91
C VAL A 77 0.94 -8.82 6.42
N ALA A 78 0.10 -7.99 7.06
CA ALA A 78 -0.10 -8.04 8.51
C ALA A 78 -0.80 -9.34 8.96
N PRO A 79 -0.57 -9.78 10.22
CA PRO A 79 0.28 -9.16 11.23
C PRO A 79 1.77 -9.57 11.19
N ALA A 80 2.13 -10.68 10.56
CA ALA A 80 3.47 -11.26 10.70
C ALA A 80 4.40 -11.00 9.51
N GLY A 81 3.86 -10.57 8.36
CA GLY A 81 4.68 -10.17 7.22
C GLY A 81 5.25 -8.76 7.37
N ARG A 82 6.16 -8.38 6.51
CA ARG A 82 6.79 -7.05 6.50
C ARG A 82 7.01 -6.52 5.09
N ILE A 83 6.91 -5.23 4.94
CA ILE A 83 7.30 -4.53 3.72
C ILE A 83 8.82 -4.35 3.77
N VAL A 84 9.53 -4.91 2.79
CA VAL A 84 11.00 -4.78 2.67
C VAL A 84 11.35 -3.47 1.99
N ARG A 85 10.66 -3.18 0.89
CA ARG A 85 10.72 -1.90 0.18
C ARG A 85 9.48 -1.74 -0.69
N TYR A 86 9.12 -0.51 -0.98
CA TYR A 86 8.21 -0.16 -2.07
C TYR A 86 8.51 1.24 -2.57
N GLY A 87 8.03 1.55 -3.75
CA GLY A 87 8.14 2.88 -4.34
C GLY A 87 7.22 3.00 -5.53
N CYS A 88 6.93 4.25 -5.90
CA CYS A 88 6.06 4.55 -7.03
C CYS A 88 6.54 5.77 -7.81
N SER A 89 5.95 5.99 -8.98
CA SER A 89 6.12 7.18 -9.80
C SER A 89 4.78 7.88 -9.96
N TYR A 90 4.76 9.21 -9.87
CA TYR A 90 3.56 10.00 -10.09
C TYR A 90 3.45 10.35 -11.58
N ARG A 91 2.47 9.76 -12.27
CA ARG A 91 2.29 9.88 -13.74
C ARG A 91 1.04 10.65 -14.12
N GLY A 92 0.06 10.72 -13.22
CA GLY A 92 -1.20 11.44 -13.42
C GLY A 92 -1.65 12.15 -12.16
N MET A 93 -2.56 13.10 -12.34
CA MET A 93 -3.16 13.87 -11.27
C MET A 93 -4.50 13.22 -10.89
N ASP A 94 -4.75 13.16 -9.60
CA ASP A 94 -6.00 12.70 -9.03
C ASP A 94 -6.66 13.83 -8.24
N TYR A 95 -7.99 13.83 -8.19
CA TYR A 95 -8.76 14.92 -7.62
C TYR A 95 -9.57 14.44 -6.40
N PRO A 96 -9.78 15.29 -5.37
CA PRO A 96 -10.60 14.93 -4.23
C PRO A 96 -12.05 14.61 -4.65
N GLY A 97 -12.67 13.69 -3.93
CA GLY A 97 -14.05 13.23 -4.20
C GLY A 97 -14.15 12.10 -5.23
N GLN A 98 -13.04 11.67 -5.83
CA GLN A 98 -12.99 10.49 -6.69
C GLN A 98 -12.56 9.26 -5.89
N ASP A 99 -13.13 8.10 -6.24
CA ASP A 99 -12.69 6.81 -5.69
C ASP A 99 -11.40 6.37 -6.40
N LEU A 100 -10.30 6.44 -5.68
CA LEU A 100 -9.00 5.94 -6.13
C LEU A 100 -8.84 4.50 -5.67
N THR A 101 -8.59 3.58 -6.60
CA THR A 101 -8.39 2.17 -6.29
C THR A 101 -6.90 1.84 -6.28
N CYS A 102 -6.38 1.47 -5.12
CA CYS A 102 -5.05 0.90 -4.99
C CYS A 102 -5.12 -0.59 -5.25
N ARG A 103 -4.27 -1.09 -6.14
CA ARG A 103 -4.19 -2.50 -6.53
C ARG A 103 -2.76 -3.01 -6.47
N GLY A 104 -2.63 -4.32 -6.49
CA GLY A 104 -1.34 -4.97 -6.61
C GLY A 104 -1.48 -6.39 -7.14
N THR A 105 -0.48 -6.82 -7.90
CA THR A 105 -0.37 -8.17 -8.44
C THR A 105 1.02 -8.71 -8.12
N VAL A 106 1.10 -9.94 -7.66
CA VAL A 106 2.36 -10.64 -7.45
C VAL A 106 3.02 -10.91 -8.79
N SER A 107 4.19 -10.36 -9.03
CA SER A 107 4.95 -10.57 -10.25
C SER A 107 5.82 -11.83 -10.18
N ARG A 108 6.41 -12.08 -9.02
CA ARG A 108 7.19 -13.30 -8.78
C ARG A 108 7.43 -13.56 -7.29
N VAL A 109 7.72 -14.81 -6.96
CA VAL A 109 8.23 -15.23 -5.66
C VAL A 109 9.72 -15.52 -5.81
N ILE A 110 10.54 -14.95 -4.94
CA ILE A 110 12.00 -15.09 -4.97
C ILE A 110 12.50 -15.64 -3.64
N ASP A 111 13.67 -16.27 -3.66
CA ASP A 111 14.47 -16.58 -2.46
C ASP A 111 15.66 -15.62 -2.42
N ARG A 112 15.81 -14.96 -1.30
CA ARG A 112 16.95 -14.08 -1.06
C ARG A 112 17.51 -14.35 0.33
N ASP A 113 18.73 -14.83 0.37
CA ASP A 113 19.46 -15.14 1.60
C ASP A 113 18.72 -16.16 2.50
N GLY A 114 17.98 -17.10 1.88
CA GLY A 114 17.18 -18.12 2.58
C GLY A 114 15.83 -17.62 3.07
N GLU A 115 15.44 -16.38 2.74
CA GLU A 115 14.11 -15.84 3.00
C GLU A 115 13.29 -15.73 1.70
N ARG A 116 12.13 -16.37 1.68
CA ARG A 116 11.21 -16.27 0.54
C ARG A 116 10.41 -14.98 0.61
N MET A 117 10.39 -14.25 -0.49
CA MET A 117 9.74 -12.95 -0.61
C MET A 117 8.88 -12.90 -1.87
N ALA A 118 7.85 -12.04 -1.85
CA ALA A 118 7.03 -11.74 -3.02
C ALA A 118 7.40 -10.35 -3.56
N GLU A 119 7.64 -10.28 -4.87
CA GLU A 119 7.69 -9.01 -5.62
C GLU A 119 6.32 -8.74 -6.21
N LEU A 120 5.91 -7.47 -6.17
CA LEU A 120 4.60 -7.02 -6.66
C LEU A 120 4.77 -5.83 -7.60
N GLU A 121 3.90 -5.78 -8.60
CA GLU A 121 3.49 -4.54 -9.23
C GLU A 121 2.33 -3.96 -8.43
N ILE A 122 2.39 -2.67 -8.10
CA ILE A 122 1.36 -1.96 -7.35
C ILE A 122 1.00 -0.66 -8.06
N TRP A 123 -0.24 -0.21 -7.94
CA TRP A 123 -0.63 1.05 -8.58
C TRP A 123 -1.87 1.67 -7.93
N VAL A 124 -2.04 2.97 -8.22
CA VAL A 124 -3.31 3.68 -7.99
C VAL A 124 -3.95 3.96 -9.34
N GLU A 125 -5.22 3.62 -9.48
CA GLU A 125 -6.02 3.90 -10.66
C GLU A 125 -7.24 4.76 -10.33
N GLN A 126 -7.64 5.58 -11.30
CA GLN A 126 -8.87 6.38 -11.28
C GLN A 126 -10.10 5.53 -11.61
N PRO A 127 -11.33 6.04 -11.37
CA PRO A 127 -12.57 5.39 -11.80
C PRO A 127 -12.65 5.12 -13.31
N THR A 128 -11.87 5.83 -14.11
CA THR A 128 -11.76 5.64 -15.56
C THR A 128 -10.90 4.43 -15.96
N GLY A 129 -10.19 3.82 -15.00
CA GLY A 129 -9.20 2.79 -15.24
C GLY A 129 -7.79 3.32 -15.59
N GLU A 130 -7.59 4.65 -15.59
CA GLU A 130 -6.27 5.24 -15.79
C GLU A 130 -5.37 5.00 -14.60
N ILE A 131 -4.18 4.45 -14.82
CA ILE A 131 -3.14 4.27 -13.80
C ILE A 131 -2.35 5.56 -13.65
N THR A 132 -2.56 6.24 -12.52
CA THR A 132 -1.91 7.52 -12.23
C THR A 132 -0.64 7.39 -11.41
N THR A 133 -0.49 6.28 -10.68
CA THR A 133 0.65 6.09 -9.77
C THR A 133 1.11 4.62 -9.81
N PRO A 134 1.86 4.21 -10.86
CA PRO A 134 2.46 2.88 -10.91
C PRO A 134 3.65 2.78 -9.96
N GLY A 135 3.89 1.56 -9.45
CA GLY A 135 4.97 1.28 -8.52
C GLY A 135 5.31 -0.20 -8.42
N THR A 136 6.27 -0.50 -7.56
CA THR A 136 6.69 -1.87 -7.25
C THR A 136 6.89 -2.04 -5.75
N ALA A 137 6.77 -3.27 -5.29
CA ALA A 137 7.03 -3.62 -3.90
C ALA A 137 7.79 -4.94 -3.78
N LEU A 138 8.49 -5.08 -2.66
CA LEU A 138 9.06 -6.34 -2.19
C LEU A 138 8.60 -6.53 -0.76
N VAL A 139 7.97 -7.66 -0.48
CA VAL A 139 7.47 -8.02 0.84
C VAL A 139 7.98 -9.38 1.26
N ALA A 140 8.24 -9.54 2.55
CA ALA A 140 8.50 -10.83 3.17
C ALA A 140 7.23 -11.30 3.90
N LEU A 141 6.82 -12.52 3.61
CA LEU A 141 5.69 -13.17 4.25
C LEU A 141 6.19 -14.31 5.15
N PRO A 142 5.53 -14.59 6.26
CA PRO A 142 5.90 -15.71 7.10
C PRO A 142 5.73 -17.03 6.33
N SER A 143 6.56 -18.02 6.64
CA SER A 143 6.31 -19.40 6.26
C SER A 143 5.56 -20.14 7.36
N ARG A 144 4.77 -21.14 6.99
CA ARG A 144 4.10 -22.02 7.98
C ARG A 144 5.11 -22.76 8.85
N SER A 145 6.26 -23.11 8.30
CA SER A 145 7.32 -23.78 9.05
C SER A 145 7.94 -22.90 10.13
N ASP A 146 8.15 -21.61 9.84
CA ASP A 146 8.69 -20.66 10.80
C ASP A 146 7.68 -20.32 11.90
N GLN A 147 6.40 -20.16 11.52
CA GLN A 147 5.33 -19.96 12.49
C GLN A 147 5.25 -21.14 13.46
N ALA A 148 5.29 -22.36 12.97
CA ALA A 148 5.26 -23.56 13.81
C ALA A 148 6.46 -23.67 14.79
N ARG A 149 7.64 -23.16 14.38
CA ARG A 149 8.81 -23.06 15.28
C ARG A 149 8.60 -22.04 16.40
N VAL A 150 8.04 -20.87 16.05
CA VAL A 150 7.74 -19.82 17.03
C VAL A 150 6.70 -20.30 18.04
N ASP A 151 5.65 -20.98 17.57
CA ASP A 151 4.57 -21.49 18.45
C ASP A 151 5.08 -22.58 19.40
N ARG A 152 5.96 -23.47 18.93
CA ARG A 152 6.62 -24.46 19.81
C ARG A 152 7.50 -23.81 20.87
N ALA A 153 8.33 -22.85 20.47
CA ALA A 153 9.21 -22.14 21.40
C ALA A 153 8.45 -21.31 22.45
N ARG A 154 7.23 -20.88 22.16
CA ARG A 154 6.32 -20.26 23.12
C ARG A 154 5.73 -21.29 24.09
N ALA A 155 5.21 -22.38 23.57
CA ALA A 155 4.65 -23.45 24.39
C ALA A 155 5.66 -24.03 25.39
N ASP A 156 6.92 -24.20 24.97
CA ASP A 156 8.01 -24.68 25.84
C ASP A 156 8.37 -23.71 26.99
N ARG A 157 8.08 -22.42 26.83
CA ARG A 157 8.31 -21.40 27.87
C ARG A 157 7.15 -21.23 28.86
N GLU A 158 5.96 -21.70 28.50
CA GLU A 158 4.74 -21.60 29.31
C GLU A 158 4.50 -22.85 30.18
N VAL A 159 5.37 -23.88 30.15
CA VAL A 159 5.31 -25.02 31.04
C VAL A 159 5.89 -24.62 32.42
N PRO A 160 5.06 -24.48 33.49
CA PRO A 160 5.57 -24.19 34.81
C PRO A 160 6.38 -25.38 35.35
N ALA A 161 7.46 -25.10 36.04
CA ALA A 161 8.26 -26.09 36.77
C ALA A 161 7.49 -26.70 37.95
#